data_7e6f1c98a4716ef93a031f510b5ce5db
#
_entry.id   7e6f1c98a4716ef93a031f510b5ce5db
#
_cell.length_a   1.000
_cell.length_b   1.000
_cell.length_c   1.000
_cell.angle_alpha   90.00
_cell.angle_beta   90.00
_cell.angle_gamma   90.00
#
_symmetry.space_group_name_H-M   'P 1'
#
loop_
_entity.id
_entity.type
_entity.pdbx_description
1 polymer ?
#
loop_
_entity_poly.entity_id
_entity_poly.type
_entity_poly.pdbx_seq_one_letter_code
_entity_poly.pdbx_strand_id
1 'polypeptide(L)'
;MPSHCVGWTCRTYGFSQDLRTDKDFPRFFKFMRRISYILSILTLLLAFSHNASATNQARDIIIIDKVEHRLNKVLLYQLDSVTYDALGKKLEFDKSSHSANWRGCISTFEVKDNKLFLNSIETSKVHIVFNGLLDKYMDRKGRVFASWVSDTLICGTGECLHVEPDGLFPVYEQETELVVEAGVVVSSRTYTNRIRNTPGTVHFENIRYQMPKEFRYDKFPEVKGRVTVQFNASEFNDEGKITDWDITILRCPESLPENRKKEIIDEVTRVLCLYDFQTLMRDETWYWRTTRNAQLNWPLIFK
;
A
#
# COMPACT_ATOMS: atom_id res chain seq x y z
N MET A 1 -4.56 78.87 49.43
CA MET A 1 -3.72 78.51 50.62
C MET A 1 -3.19 77.11 50.38
N PRO A 2 -2.01 76.79 50.80
CA PRO A 2 -0.91 76.67 49.85
C PRO A 2 -0.54 75.20 49.52
N SER A 3 -0.03 75.06 48.33
CA SER A 3 0.64 73.93 47.71
C SER A 3 1.86 73.40 48.46
N HIS A 4 2.00 72.11 48.63
CA HIS A 4 3.26 71.46 48.95
C HIS A 4 3.73 70.59 47.84
N CYS A 5 4.72 71.05 47.09
CA CYS A 5 5.55 70.25 46.20
C CYS A 5 6.54 69.42 47.01
N VAL A 6 6.52 68.12 46.85
CA VAL A 6 7.56 67.20 47.32
C VAL A 6 8.45 66.87 46.14
N GLY A 7 9.71 67.35 46.18
CA GLY A 7 10.72 67.07 45.15
C GLY A 7 11.25 65.63 45.25
N TRP A 8 11.30 64.98 44.16
CA TRP A 8 12.04 63.71 43.99
C TRP A 8 13.37 63.99 43.29
N THR A 9 14.43 63.76 43.99
CA THR A 9 15.78 63.79 43.45
C THR A 9 16.07 62.57 42.64
N CYS A 10 16.28 62.75 41.33
CA CYS A 10 16.74 61.74 40.42
C CYS A 10 18.21 61.43 40.67
N ARG A 11 18.54 60.26 41.21
CA ARG A 11 19.93 59.74 41.21
C ARG A 11 20.18 59.09 39.83
N THR A 12 21.01 59.74 39.04
CA THR A 12 21.61 59.21 37.84
C THR A 12 22.64 58.17 38.21
N TYR A 13 22.29 56.86 37.98
CA TYR A 13 23.31 55.82 37.95
C TYR A 13 23.98 55.87 36.58
N GLY A 14 25.28 56.24 36.59
CA GLY A 14 26.11 56.16 35.42
C GLY A 14 26.38 54.71 35.06
N PHE A 15 25.77 54.26 33.97
CA PHE A 15 26.12 53.03 33.34
C PHE A 15 27.26 53.30 32.36
N SER A 16 28.46 52.90 32.72
CA SER A 16 29.61 52.91 31.80
C SER A 16 29.33 51.73 30.78
N GLN A 17 29.00 52.08 29.56
CA GLN A 17 28.97 51.16 28.47
C GLN A 17 30.42 50.79 28.11
N ASP A 18 30.81 49.61 28.58
CA ASP A 18 31.97 48.89 28.05
C ASP A 18 31.58 48.27 26.72
N LEU A 19 31.72 49.02 25.62
CA LEU A 19 31.56 48.55 24.24
C LEU A 19 32.71 47.60 23.91
N ARG A 20 32.66 46.36 24.41
CA ARG A 20 33.44 45.28 23.82
C ARG A 20 32.88 45.05 22.41
N THR A 21 33.70 45.40 21.43
CA THR A 21 33.45 45.10 20.02
C THR A 21 33.43 43.57 19.84
N ASP A 22 32.24 43.01 19.86
CA ASP A 22 32.01 41.59 19.76
C ASP A 22 32.26 41.16 18.30
N LYS A 23 33.49 40.72 18.00
CA LYS A 23 33.90 40.18 16.68
C LYS A 23 33.15 38.88 16.32
N ASP A 24 32.34 38.31 17.24
CA ASP A 24 31.61 37.07 17.05
C ASP A 24 30.16 37.29 16.54
N PHE A 25 29.67 38.53 16.60
CA PHE A 25 28.31 38.86 16.14
C PHE A 25 28.03 38.50 14.66
N PRO A 26 28.97 38.70 13.71
CA PRO A 26 28.76 38.29 12.32
C PRO A 26 28.73 36.76 12.10
N ARG A 27 29.45 36.01 12.96
CA ARG A 27 29.48 34.54 12.91
C ARG A 27 28.16 33.93 13.39
N PHE A 28 27.57 34.48 14.45
CA PHE A 28 26.28 34.06 14.97
C PHE A 28 25.14 34.29 13.96
N PHE A 29 25.11 35.43 13.29
CA PHE A 29 24.11 35.70 12.22
C PHE A 29 24.26 34.78 11.03
N LYS A 30 25.47 34.46 10.60
CA LYS A 30 25.72 33.47 9.55
C LYS A 30 25.25 32.06 9.95
N PHE A 31 25.44 31.68 11.19
CA PHE A 31 25.00 30.40 11.74
C PHE A 31 23.47 30.30 11.83
N MET A 32 22.80 31.31 12.37
CA MET A 32 21.34 31.39 12.44
C MET A 32 20.71 31.38 11.05
N ARG A 33 21.27 32.04 10.07
CA ARG A 33 20.79 32.01 8.68
C ARG A 33 20.91 30.63 8.06
N ARG A 34 21.99 29.89 8.34
CA ARG A 34 22.14 28.50 7.90
C ARG A 34 21.10 27.57 8.53
N ILE A 35 20.86 27.71 9.82
CA ILE A 35 19.80 26.92 10.51
C ILE A 35 18.42 27.22 9.92
N SER A 36 18.13 28.50 9.65
CA SER A 36 16.86 28.90 9.04
C SER A 36 16.67 28.28 7.65
N TYR A 37 17.71 28.23 6.82
CA TYR A 37 17.64 27.54 5.51
C TYR A 37 17.43 26.03 5.66
N ILE A 38 18.13 25.36 6.59
CA ILE A 38 17.96 23.93 6.84
C ILE A 38 16.55 23.63 7.34
N LEU A 39 16.03 24.43 8.28
CA LEU A 39 14.65 24.30 8.75
C LEU A 39 13.63 24.52 7.63
N SER A 40 13.84 25.52 6.77
CA SER A 40 12.94 25.78 5.64
C SER A 40 12.95 24.64 4.62
N ILE A 41 14.11 24.06 4.32
CA ILE A 41 14.23 22.89 3.45
C ILE A 41 13.56 21.67 4.09
N LEU A 42 13.77 21.45 5.39
CA LEU A 42 13.15 20.34 6.12
C LEU A 42 11.63 20.47 6.16
N THR A 43 11.11 21.69 6.38
CA THR A 43 9.66 21.98 6.36
C THR A 43 9.08 21.76 4.95
N LEU A 44 9.83 22.16 3.91
CA LEU A 44 9.44 21.94 2.53
C LEU A 44 9.39 20.43 2.22
N LEU A 45 10.41 19.67 2.58
CA LEU A 45 10.46 18.21 2.41
C LEU A 45 9.32 17.51 3.16
N LEU A 46 8.99 17.94 4.39
CA LEU A 46 7.88 17.41 5.17
C LEU A 46 6.52 17.77 4.55
N ALA A 47 6.37 18.95 3.94
CA ALA A 47 5.13 19.35 3.27
C ALA A 47 4.86 18.51 2.00
N PHE A 48 5.89 18.04 1.31
CA PHE A 48 5.75 17.17 0.14
C PHE A 48 5.61 15.68 0.46
N SER A 49 5.88 15.25 1.70
CA SER A 49 5.82 13.82 2.05
C SER A 49 4.41 13.27 2.28
N HIS A 50 3.37 14.09 2.27
CA HIS A 50 2.01 13.69 2.69
C HIS A 50 1.21 12.94 1.62
N ASN A 51 1.70 12.80 0.37
CA ASN A 51 0.99 12.15 -0.72
C ASN A 51 1.88 11.19 -1.56
N ALA A 52 2.89 10.59 -0.95
CA ALA A 52 3.64 9.54 -1.64
C ALA A 52 2.80 8.26 -1.72
N SER A 53 1.88 8.20 -2.68
CA SER A 53 1.27 6.94 -3.10
C SER A 53 2.30 6.15 -3.90
N ALA A 54 2.41 4.85 -3.64
CA ALA A 54 3.25 3.99 -4.46
C ALA A 54 2.77 4.03 -5.91
N THR A 55 3.71 4.13 -6.84
CA THR A 55 3.40 4.11 -8.27
C THR A 55 2.77 2.76 -8.62
N ASN A 56 1.59 2.76 -9.24
CA ASN A 56 0.94 1.55 -9.70
C ASN A 56 1.89 0.79 -10.64
N GLN A 57 2.10 -0.49 -10.35
CA GLN A 57 3.04 -1.32 -11.10
C GLN A 57 2.45 -1.70 -12.46
N ALA A 58 3.28 -1.59 -13.51
CA ALA A 58 2.94 -2.08 -14.83
C ALA A 58 2.68 -3.59 -14.77
N ARG A 59 1.55 -4.01 -15.34
CA ARG A 59 1.05 -5.38 -15.28
C ARG A 59 1.32 -6.10 -16.59
N ASP A 60 1.55 -7.41 -16.50
CA ASP A 60 1.47 -8.27 -17.65
C ASP A 60 0.05 -8.27 -18.20
N ILE A 61 -0.09 -8.56 -19.47
CA ILE A 61 -1.35 -8.55 -20.22
C ILE A 61 -1.71 -9.99 -20.58
N ILE A 62 -2.98 -10.31 -20.51
CA ILE A 62 -3.52 -11.55 -21.08
C ILE A 62 -4.68 -11.20 -21.99
N ILE A 63 -4.67 -11.74 -23.19
CA ILE A 63 -5.74 -11.59 -24.18
C ILE A 63 -6.67 -12.79 -24.08
N ILE A 64 -7.94 -12.56 -23.76
CA ILE A 64 -9.00 -13.55 -23.70
C ILE A 64 -10.10 -13.08 -24.65
N ASP A 65 -10.50 -13.89 -25.61
CA ASP A 65 -11.53 -13.55 -26.59
C ASP A 65 -11.32 -12.20 -27.28
N LYS A 66 -10.03 -11.85 -27.56
CA LYS A 66 -9.58 -10.59 -28.17
C LYS A 66 -9.69 -9.35 -27.26
N VAL A 67 -10.00 -9.53 -25.97
CA VAL A 67 -10.04 -8.46 -24.97
C VAL A 67 -8.78 -8.54 -24.12
N GLU A 68 -8.13 -7.38 -23.92
CA GLU A 68 -6.97 -7.26 -23.05
C GLU A 68 -7.39 -7.16 -21.59
N HIS A 69 -6.80 -8.01 -20.75
CA HIS A 69 -6.93 -8.01 -19.31
C HIS A 69 -5.57 -7.78 -18.65
N ARG A 70 -5.56 -7.16 -17.47
CA ARG A 70 -4.36 -6.96 -16.65
C ARG A 70 -4.17 -8.13 -15.71
N LEU A 71 -3.02 -8.81 -15.81
CA LEU A 71 -2.68 -9.93 -14.93
C LEU A 71 -2.26 -9.46 -13.54
N ASN A 72 -2.67 -10.17 -12.52
CA ASN A 72 -2.23 -9.93 -11.14
C ASN A 72 -0.93 -10.67 -10.77
N LYS A 73 -0.39 -11.50 -11.67
CA LYS A 73 0.82 -12.29 -11.48
C LYS A 73 1.81 -12.12 -12.63
N VAL A 74 3.07 -12.38 -12.33
CA VAL A 74 4.18 -12.36 -13.30
C VAL A 74 4.48 -13.78 -13.72
N LEU A 75 3.98 -14.20 -14.88
CA LEU A 75 4.07 -15.60 -15.30
C LEU A 75 5.48 -16.01 -15.73
N LEU A 76 6.33 -15.07 -16.13
CA LEU A 76 7.74 -15.37 -16.45
C LEU A 76 8.52 -15.86 -15.24
N TYR A 77 8.11 -15.53 -14.00
CA TYR A 77 8.77 -16.02 -12.79
C TYR A 77 8.60 -17.52 -12.54
N GLN A 78 7.67 -18.16 -13.25
CA GLN A 78 7.46 -19.60 -13.18
C GLN A 78 8.38 -20.37 -14.17
N LEU A 79 9.12 -19.68 -15.05
CA LEU A 79 10.17 -20.30 -15.85
C LEU A 79 11.29 -20.83 -14.93
N ASP A 80 12.00 -21.84 -15.41
CA ASP A 80 13.24 -22.23 -14.75
C ASP A 80 14.25 -21.07 -14.73
N SER A 81 15.06 -21.00 -13.68
CA SER A 81 15.97 -19.88 -13.43
C SER A 81 16.95 -19.64 -14.58
N VAL A 82 17.43 -20.69 -15.23
CA VAL A 82 18.39 -20.59 -16.35
C VAL A 82 17.73 -19.88 -17.54
N THR A 83 16.52 -20.28 -17.88
CA THR A 83 15.76 -19.66 -18.98
C THR A 83 15.39 -18.21 -18.64
N TYR A 84 14.91 -17.96 -17.42
CA TYR A 84 14.56 -16.60 -16.97
C TYR A 84 15.77 -15.66 -17.01
N ASP A 85 16.90 -16.07 -16.47
CA ASP A 85 18.14 -15.28 -16.44
C ASP A 85 18.69 -15.02 -17.87
N ALA A 86 18.60 -16.02 -18.75
CA ALA A 86 19.00 -15.86 -20.14
C ALA A 86 18.11 -14.85 -20.89
N LEU A 87 16.79 -14.88 -20.64
CA LEU A 87 15.86 -13.87 -21.15
C LEU A 87 16.22 -12.49 -20.59
N GLY A 88 16.37 -12.36 -19.28
CA GLY A 88 16.69 -11.09 -18.63
C GLY A 88 17.96 -10.44 -19.17
N LYS A 89 19.01 -11.23 -19.38
CA LYS A 89 20.27 -10.77 -19.98
C LYS A 89 20.09 -10.33 -21.44
N LYS A 90 19.41 -11.14 -22.26
CA LYS A 90 19.19 -10.83 -23.68
C LYS A 90 18.32 -9.62 -23.88
N LEU A 91 17.30 -9.44 -23.04
CA LEU A 91 16.31 -8.39 -23.14
C LEU A 91 16.65 -7.16 -22.28
N GLU A 92 17.75 -7.21 -21.54
CA GLU A 92 18.24 -6.12 -20.71
C GLU A 92 17.19 -5.61 -19.71
N PHE A 93 16.51 -6.52 -18.98
CA PHE A 93 15.44 -6.17 -18.04
C PHE A 93 15.87 -5.09 -17.03
N ASP A 94 17.07 -5.22 -16.48
CA ASP A 94 17.66 -4.28 -15.51
C ASP A 94 17.83 -2.87 -16.07
N LYS A 95 18.07 -2.71 -17.37
CA LYS A 95 18.22 -1.42 -18.04
C LYS A 95 16.88 -0.75 -18.39
N SER A 96 15.79 -1.49 -18.28
CA SER A 96 14.46 -1.04 -18.63
C SER A 96 13.61 -0.70 -17.40
N SER A 97 14.08 -1.05 -16.20
CA SER A 97 13.33 -0.86 -14.96
C SER A 97 13.20 0.60 -14.57
N HIS A 98 12.03 0.97 -14.08
CA HIS A 98 11.71 2.24 -13.45
C HIS A 98 10.65 2.03 -12.35
N SER A 99 10.32 3.05 -11.58
CA SER A 99 9.43 2.93 -10.41
C SER A 99 8.09 2.25 -10.70
N ALA A 100 7.53 2.45 -11.90
CA ALA A 100 6.29 1.81 -12.33
C ALA A 100 6.50 0.45 -13.02
N ASN A 101 7.73 0.07 -13.37
CA ASN A 101 8.07 -1.22 -13.97
C ASN A 101 9.45 -1.67 -13.49
N TRP A 102 9.55 -2.00 -12.20
CA TRP A 102 10.81 -2.46 -11.61
C TRP A 102 11.31 -3.79 -12.19
N ARG A 103 10.43 -4.57 -12.84
CA ARG A 103 10.79 -5.82 -13.54
C ARG A 103 11.51 -5.57 -14.87
N GLY A 104 11.39 -4.35 -15.40
CA GLY A 104 11.99 -3.97 -16.67
C GLY A 104 11.30 -4.52 -17.92
N CYS A 105 10.23 -5.30 -17.78
CA CYS A 105 9.47 -5.86 -18.91
C CYS A 105 7.98 -5.96 -18.61
N ILE A 106 7.20 -6.04 -19.69
CA ILE A 106 5.77 -6.37 -19.69
C ILE A 106 5.58 -7.52 -20.67
N SER A 107 4.97 -8.60 -20.22
CA SER A 107 4.67 -9.77 -21.04
C SER A 107 3.22 -9.77 -21.49
N THR A 108 2.98 -10.11 -22.74
CA THR A 108 1.62 -10.30 -23.28
C THR A 108 1.39 -11.78 -23.58
N PHE A 109 0.38 -12.32 -22.91
CA PHE A 109 -0.08 -13.68 -23.12
C PHE A 109 -1.42 -13.69 -23.88
N GLU A 110 -1.79 -14.82 -24.46
CA GLU A 110 -3.08 -15.03 -25.12
C GLU A 110 -3.64 -16.41 -24.77
N VAL A 111 -4.91 -16.48 -24.44
CA VAL A 111 -5.65 -17.75 -24.33
C VAL A 111 -6.26 -18.07 -25.70
N LYS A 112 -5.87 -19.19 -26.26
CA LYS A 112 -6.39 -19.70 -27.54
C LYS A 112 -6.58 -21.21 -27.47
N ASP A 113 -7.76 -21.69 -27.84
CA ASP A 113 -8.10 -23.12 -27.79
C ASP A 113 -7.82 -23.74 -26.40
N ASN A 114 -8.18 -23.03 -25.33
CA ASN A 114 -7.90 -23.36 -23.92
C ASN A 114 -6.39 -23.53 -23.61
N LYS A 115 -5.52 -22.91 -24.35
CA LYS A 115 -4.07 -22.93 -24.12
C LYS A 115 -3.54 -21.54 -23.98
N LEU A 116 -2.58 -21.38 -23.07
CA LEU A 116 -1.90 -20.11 -22.79
C LEU A 116 -0.65 -20.02 -23.66
N PHE A 117 -0.54 -18.97 -24.45
CA PHE A 117 0.62 -18.67 -25.29
C PHE A 117 1.24 -17.35 -24.87
N LEU A 118 2.57 -17.27 -24.91
CA LEU A 118 3.28 -16.01 -24.75
C LEU A 118 3.44 -15.38 -26.15
N ASN A 119 2.86 -14.19 -26.33
CA ASN A 119 2.87 -13.47 -27.60
C ASN A 119 4.06 -12.51 -27.72
N SER A 120 4.34 -11.74 -26.64
CA SER A 120 5.45 -10.77 -26.63
C SER A 120 6.01 -10.54 -25.24
N ILE A 121 7.25 -10.07 -25.18
CA ILE A 121 7.85 -9.42 -24.01
C ILE A 121 8.36 -8.06 -24.47
N GLU A 122 7.86 -7.01 -23.84
CA GLU A 122 8.21 -5.62 -24.14
C GLU A 122 9.16 -5.09 -23.07
N THR A 123 10.23 -4.46 -23.49
CA THR A 123 11.12 -3.68 -22.63
C THR A 123 11.14 -2.23 -23.12
N SER A 124 11.78 -1.30 -22.40
CA SER A 124 11.88 0.11 -22.85
C SER A 124 12.56 0.28 -24.20
N LYS A 125 13.25 -0.76 -24.71
CA LYS A 125 14.07 -0.68 -25.93
C LYS A 125 13.61 -1.59 -27.06
N VAL A 126 12.89 -2.67 -26.78
CA VAL A 126 12.65 -3.72 -27.77
C VAL A 126 11.32 -4.42 -27.60
N HIS A 127 10.52 -4.46 -28.69
CA HIS A 127 9.49 -5.48 -28.87
C HIS A 127 10.13 -6.75 -29.41
N ILE A 128 9.99 -7.90 -28.74
CA ILE A 128 10.77 -9.06 -29.11
C ILE A 128 9.96 -10.23 -29.56
N VAL A 129 10.42 -10.76 -30.69
CA VAL A 129 10.15 -12.10 -31.17
C VAL A 129 11.20 -13.05 -30.55
N PHE A 130 10.76 -14.16 -29.96
CA PHE A 130 11.52 -15.08 -29.10
C PHE A 130 12.43 -16.03 -29.89
N ASN A 131 13.42 -15.57 -30.60
CA ASN A 131 14.29 -16.50 -31.32
C ASN A 131 15.33 -17.09 -30.38
N GLY A 132 15.28 -18.40 -30.17
CA GLY A 132 16.33 -19.23 -29.61
C GLY A 132 16.27 -19.54 -28.12
N LEU A 133 15.63 -18.71 -27.26
CA LEU A 133 15.60 -18.93 -25.81
C LEU A 133 14.39 -19.72 -25.31
N LEU A 134 13.29 -19.64 -26.05
CA LEU A 134 12.04 -20.33 -25.71
C LEU A 134 11.68 -21.45 -26.68
N ASP A 135 12.64 -21.90 -27.51
CA ASP A 135 12.40 -22.94 -28.54
C ASP A 135 11.85 -24.25 -27.97
N LYS A 136 12.25 -24.61 -26.75
CA LYS A 136 11.74 -25.82 -26.08
C LYS A 136 10.25 -25.72 -25.72
N TYR A 137 9.67 -24.52 -25.74
CA TYR A 137 8.25 -24.27 -25.50
C TYR A 137 7.47 -23.98 -26.77
N MET A 138 8.13 -23.99 -27.96
CA MET A 138 7.44 -23.73 -29.22
C MET A 138 6.57 -24.91 -29.65
N ASP A 139 5.34 -24.59 -30.07
CA ASP A 139 4.47 -25.55 -30.73
C ASP A 139 4.87 -25.72 -32.22
N ARG A 140 4.21 -26.66 -32.90
CA ARG A 140 4.46 -26.93 -34.34
C ARG A 140 4.15 -25.72 -35.25
N LYS A 141 3.45 -24.72 -34.77
CA LYS A 141 3.11 -23.48 -35.49
C LYS A 141 4.08 -22.34 -35.15
N GLY A 142 5.11 -22.59 -34.36
CA GLY A 142 6.09 -21.58 -33.92
C GLY A 142 5.56 -20.62 -32.84
N ARG A 143 4.47 -20.97 -32.13
CA ARG A 143 3.97 -20.18 -30.99
C ARG A 143 4.58 -20.70 -29.70
N VAL A 144 4.90 -19.80 -28.77
CA VAL A 144 5.43 -20.16 -27.46
C VAL A 144 4.29 -20.59 -26.54
N PHE A 145 4.13 -21.89 -26.35
CA PHE A 145 3.15 -22.46 -25.44
C PHE A 145 3.65 -22.37 -24.00
N ALA A 146 2.94 -21.64 -23.14
CA ALA A 146 3.35 -21.38 -21.77
C ALA A 146 3.16 -22.58 -20.83
N SER A 147 3.70 -23.76 -21.22
CA SER A 147 3.57 -25.02 -20.47
C SER A 147 4.23 -24.98 -19.09
N TRP A 148 5.03 -23.97 -18.79
CA TRP A 148 5.61 -23.75 -17.47
C TRP A 148 4.63 -23.13 -16.46
N VAL A 149 3.44 -22.68 -16.90
CA VAL A 149 2.44 -22.04 -16.04
C VAL A 149 1.48 -23.06 -15.47
N SER A 150 1.47 -23.19 -14.13
CA SER A 150 0.45 -23.96 -13.40
C SER A 150 0.05 -23.15 -12.17
N ASP A 151 -1.11 -22.46 -12.26
CA ASP A 151 -1.54 -21.50 -11.22
C ASP A 151 -3.00 -21.10 -11.40
N THR A 152 -3.58 -20.47 -10.37
CA THR A 152 -4.81 -19.70 -10.48
C THR A 152 -4.47 -18.25 -10.79
N LEU A 153 -4.85 -17.78 -11.96
CA LEU A 153 -4.63 -16.43 -12.43
C LEU A 153 -5.89 -15.60 -12.25
N ILE A 154 -5.74 -14.38 -11.75
CA ILE A 154 -6.80 -13.37 -11.77
C ILE A 154 -6.36 -12.28 -12.74
N CYS A 155 -7.20 -11.97 -13.68
CA CYS A 155 -6.97 -10.89 -14.64
C CYS A 155 -8.18 -10.00 -14.75
N GLY A 156 -7.95 -8.69 -14.84
CA GLY A 156 -8.98 -7.68 -14.75
C GLY A 156 -9.09 -6.80 -15.99
N THR A 157 -10.32 -6.36 -16.29
CA THR A 157 -10.63 -5.39 -17.33
C THR A 157 -11.70 -4.41 -16.86
N GLY A 158 -11.90 -3.31 -17.60
CA GLY A 158 -12.77 -2.21 -17.19
C GLY A 158 -12.08 -1.23 -16.25
N GLU A 159 -12.86 -0.52 -15.45
CA GLU A 159 -12.36 0.45 -14.48
C GLU A 159 -11.59 -0.25 -13.35
N CYS A 160 -10.47 0.35 -12.94
CA CYS A 160 -9.76 -0.08 -11.74
C CYS A 160 -10.45 0.53 -10.52
N LEU A 161 -11.21 -0.27 -9.81
CA LEU A 161 -12.03 0.17 -8.67
C LEU A 161 -11.22 0.42 -7.41
N HIS A 162 -10.13 -0.33 -7.23
CA HIS A 162 -9.29 -0.27 -6.04
C HIS A 162 -7.87 -0.71 -6.34
N VAL A 163 -6.91 -0.05 -5.69
CA VAL A 163 -5.49 -0.45 -5.69
C VAL A 163 -4.99 -0.40 -4.27
N GLU A 164 -4.38 -1.47 -3.78
CA GLU A 164 -3.70 -1.45 -2.48
C GLU A 164 -2.54 -0.44 -2.50
N PRO A 165 -2.17 0.15 -1.35
CA PRO A 165 -1.13 1.19 -1.28
C PRO A 165 0.24 0.76 -1.80
N ASP A 166 0.53 -0.56 -1.82
CA ASP A 166 1.74 -1.14 -2.42
C ASP A 166 1.68 -1.23 -3.95
N GLY A 167 0.52 -0.92 -4.55
CA GLY A 167 0.29 -1.00 -5.98
C GLY A 167 0.20 -2.43 -6.54
N LEU A 168 0.12 -3.46 -5.67
CA LEU A 168 0.28 -4.84 -6.11
C LEU A 168 -1.01 -5.58 -6.46
N PHE A 169 -2.13 -5.27 -5.83
CA PHE A 169 -3.37 -6.04 -5.99
C PHE A 169 -4.55 -5.16 -6.42
N PRO A 170 -4.58 -4.69 -7.69
CA PRO A 170 -5.73 -3.95 -8.18
C PRO A 170 -6.95 -4.85 -8.28
N VAL A 171 -8.12 -4.26 -8.05
CA VAL A 171 -9.42 -4.86 -8.34
C VAL A 171 -10.06 -4.09 -9.48
N TYR A 172 -10.48 -4.80 -10.50
CA TYR A 172 -11.14 -4.23 -11.66
C TYR A 172 -12.64 -4.49 -11.61
N GLU A 173 -13.39 -3.68 -12.34
CA GLU A 173 -14.85 -3.84 -12.49
C GLU A 173 -15.24 -5.24 -12.94
N GLN A 174 -14.45 -5.81 -13.85
CA GLN A 174 -14.59 -7.21 -14.26
C GLN A 174 -13.29 -7.96 -14.05
N GLU A 175 -13.35 -9.10 -13.43
CA GLU A 175 -12.23 -9.99 -13.22
C GLU A 175 -12.54 -11.40 -13.69
N THR A 176 -11.58 -12.01 -14.37
CA THR A 176 -11.64 -13.41 -14.78
C THR A 176 -10.60 -14.21 -14.02
N GLU A 177 -11.04 -15.23 -13.34
CA GLU A 177 -10.21 -16.25 -12.70
C GLU A 177 -10.01 -17.40 -13.69
N LEU A 178 -8.76 -17.73 -13.97
CA LEU A 178 -8.35 -18.85 -14.82
C LEU A 178 -7.57 -19.86 -13.98
N VAL A 179 -7.98 -21.10 -13.95
CA VAL A 179 -7.16 -22.19 -13.43
C VAL A 179 -6.36 -22.77 -14.60
N VAL A 180 -5.04 -22.69 -14.50
CA VAL A 180 -4.12 -23.13 -15.55
C VAL A 180 -3.26 -24.28 -15.03
N GLU A 181 -3.19 -25.38 -15.77
CA GLU A 181 -2.35 -26.53 -15.49
C GLU A 181 -1.44 -26.80 -16.69
N ALA A 182 -0.12 -26.70 -16.49
CA ALA A 182 0.88 -26.85 -17.54
C ALA A 182 0.53 -26.08 -18.83
N GLY A 183 0.08 -24.83 -18.68
CA GLY A 183 -0.30 -23.97 -19.79
C GLY A 183 -1.70 -24.21 -20.38
N VAL A 184 -2.44 -25.19 -19.87
CA VAL A 184 -3.83 -25.48 -20.31
C VAL A 184 -4.81 -24.84 -19.33
N VAL A 185 -5.76 -24.05 -19.84
CA VAL A 185 -6.86 -23.48 -19.04
C VAL A 185 -7.88 -24.59 -18.79
N VAL A 186 -7.97 -25.05 -17.54
CA VAL A 186 -8.87 -26.14 -17.12
C VAL A 186 -10.20 -25.62 -16.57
N SER A 187 -10.21 -24.36 -16.08
CA SER A 187 -11.41 -23.70 -15.59
C SER A 187 -11.30 -22.19 -15.80
N SER A 188 -12.45 -21.55 -16.05
CA SER A 188 -12.58 -20.09 -16.15
C SER A 188 -13.86 -19.64 -15.48
N ARG A 189 -13.77 -18.54 -14.71
CA ARG A 189 -14.92 -17.89 -14.09
C ARG A 189 -14.75 -16.38 -14.12
N THR A 190 -15.78 -15.67 -14.54
CA THR A 190 -15.79 -14.19 -14.55
C THR A 190 -16.63 -13.67 -13.38
N TYR A 191 -16.16 -12.60 -12.79
CA TYR A 191 -16.79 -11.89 -11.68
C TYR A 191 -17.03 -10.43 -12.06
N THR A 192 -18.11 -9.86 -11.56
CA THR A 192 -18.37 -8.43 -11.60
C THR A 192 -18.14 -7.86 -10.21
N ASN A 193 -17.27 -6.86 -10.12
CA ASN A 193 -16.96 -6.18 -8.86
C ASN A 193 -17.62 -4.79 -8.83
N ARG A 194 -17.97 -4.34 -7.64
CA ARG A 194 -18.43 -2.98 -7.35
C ARG A 194 -17.75 -2.49 -6.09
N ILE A 195 -17.56 -1.18 -6.00
CA ILE A 195 -17.05 -0.56 -4.78
C ILE A 195 -18.15 0.25 -4.11
N ARG A 196 -18.31 0.05 -2.81
CA ARG A 196 -19.13 0.93 -2.00
C ARG A 196 -18.33 2.17 -1.65
N ASN A 197 -18.64 3.27 -2.29
CA ASN A 197 -17.98 4.56 -2.10
C ASN A 197 -19.04 5.64 -1.86
N THR A 198 -19.77 5.55 -0.72
CA THR A 198 -20.74 6.54 -0.32
C THR A 198 -20.07 7.74 0.36
N PRO A 199 -20.67 8.94 0.38
CA PRO A 199 -20.13 10.07 1.12
C PRO A 199 -19.85 9.71 2.58
N GLY A 200 -18.62 9.93 3.04
CA GLY A 200 -18.19 9.63 4.40
C GLY A 200 -17.50 8.27 4.57
N THR A 201 -17.49 7.42 3.54
CA THR A 201 -16.67 6.20 3.60
C THR A 201 -15.19 6.53 3.62
N VAL A 202 -14.43 5.73 4.37
CA VAL A 202 -12.99 5.90 4.52
C VAL A 202 -12.25 4.64 4.06
N HIS A 203 -11.13 4.87 3.43
CA HIS A 203 -10.18 3.79 3.15
C HIS A 203 -9.39 3.47 4.42
N PHE A 204 -9.24 2.19 4.76
CA PHE A 204 -8.54 1.77 5.98
C PHE A 204 -7.15 2.40 6.11
N GLU A 205 -6.36 2.41 5.05
CA GLU A 205 -4.99 2.95 5.07
C GLU A 205 -4.93 4.44 5.45
N ASN A 206 -5.99 5.19 5.16
CA ASN A 206 -6.05 6.61 5.51
C ASN A 206 -6.24 6.85 7.01
N ILE A 207 -6.82 5.89 7.72
CA ILE A 207 -7.17 6.04 9.14
C ILE A 207 -6.35 5.16 10.08
N ARG A 208 -5.55 4.23 9.57
CA ARG A 208 -4.78 3.28 10.41
C ARG A 208 -3.90 3.95 11.47
N TYR A 209 -3.44 5.19 11.21
CA TYR A 209 -2.65 5.97 12.17
C TYR A 209 -3.50 6.82 13.11
N GLN A 210 -4.80 6.97 12.83
CA GLN A 210 -5.75 7.67 13.69
C GLN A 210 -6.37 6.73 14.72
N MET A 211 -6.67 5.49 14.32
CA MET A 211 -7.28 4.48 15.18
C MET A 211 -6.61 4.31 16.56
N PRO A 212 -5.26 4.30 16.68
CA PRO A 212 -4.61 4.20 17.98
C PRO A 212 -4.91 5.36 18.92
N LYS A 213 -5.29 6.53 18.41
CA LYS A 213 -5.65 7.71 19.21
C LYS A 213 -7.06 7.62 19.77
N GLU A 214 -7.92 6.83 19.10
CA GLU A 214 -9.30 6.60 19.51
C GLU A 214 -9.42 5.45 20.53
N PHE A 215 -8.39 4.61 20.66
CA PHE A 215 -8.35 3.53 21.64
C PHE A 215 -8.12 4.09 23.06
N ARG A 216 -8.97 3.72 23.99
CA ARG A 216 -8.95 4.22 25.38
C ARG A 216 -8.00 3.40 26.24
N TYR A 217 -6.69 3.66 26.13
CA TYR A 217 -5.64 3.00 26.91
C TYR A 217 -5.79 3.18 28.42
N ASP A 218 -6.39 4.30 28.85
CA ASP A 218 -6.67 4.63 30.24
C ASP A 218 -7.62 3.63 30.96
N LYS A 219 -8.40 2.86 30.20
CA LYS A 219 -9.21 1.77 30.74
C LYS A 219 -8.39 0.53 31.15
N PHE A 220 -7.14 0.46 30.78
CA PHE A 220 -6.27 -0.70 30.95
C PHE A 220 -4.95 -0.33 31.64
N PRO A 221 -4.97 0.33 32.82
CA PRO A 221 -3.75 0.85 33.46
C PRO A 221 -2.80 -0.23 33.93
N GLU A 222 -3.33 -1.44 34.19
CA GLU A 222 -2.56 -2.60 34.62
C GLU A 222 -1.91 -3.38 33.46
N VAL A 223 -2.38 -3.19 32.23
CA VAL A 223 -1.82 -3.86 31.06
C VAL A 223 -0.52 -3.16 30.67
N LYS A 224 0.56 -3.91 30.50
CA LYS A 224 1.87 -3.41 30.08
C LYS A 224 2.37 -4.18 28.87
N GLY A 225 3.10 -3.48 28.01
CA GLY A 225 3.73 -4.08 26.86
C GLY A 225 2.86 -4.06 25.59
N ARG A 226 3.08 -5.03 24.72
CA ARG A 226 2.44 -5.08 23.38
C ARG A 226 1.36 -6.14 23.33
N VAL A 227 0.18 -5.75 22.90
CA VAL A 227 -0.90 -6.65 22.48
C VAL A 227 -1.07 -6.50 20.97
N THR A 228 -1.04 -7.60 20.22
CA THR A 228 -1.29 -7.59 18.78
C THR A 228 -2.66 -8.20 18.51
N VAL A 229 -3.55 -7.39 17.96
CA VAL A 229 -4.90 -7.79 17.59
C VAL A 229 -4.95 -8.00 16.08
N GLN A 230 -5.60 -9.07 15.65
CA GLN A 230 -5.94 -9.33 14.26
C GLN A 230 -7.46 -9.14 14.11
N PHE A 231 -7.88 -8.54 13.00
CA PHE A 231 -9.30 -8.31 12.75
C PHE A 231 -9.63 -8.38 11.25
N ASN A 232 -10.87 -8.76 10.97
CA ASN A 232 -11.48 -8.75 9.64
C ASN A 232 -12.97 -8.43 9.78
N ALA A 233 -13.60 -7.92 8.71
CA ALA A 233 -15.05 -7.78 8.67
C ALA A 233 -15.69 -9.17 8.54
N SER A 234 -16.67 -9.46 9.39
CA SER A 234 -17.39 -10.74 9.41
C SER A 234 -18.77 -10.64 8.79
N GLU A 235 -19.46 -9.52 8.98
CA GLU A 235 -20.82 -9.32 8.47
C GLU A 235 -21.00 -7.97 7.80
N PHE A 236 -21.93 -7.92 6.82
CA PHE A 236 -22.29 -6.73 6.06
C PHE A 236 -23.81 -6.63 5.96
N ASN A 237 -24.34 -5.42 5.97
CA ASN A 237 -25.73 -5.19 5.61
C ASN A 237 -25.90 -5.19 4.07
N ASP A 238 -27.16 -5.09 3.60
CA ASP A 238 -27.51 -5.11 2.17
C ASP A 238 -26.82 -3.98 1.37
N GLU A 239 -26.48 -2.86 2.03
CA GLU A 239 -25.76 -1.74 1.42
C GLU A 239 -24.24 -1.91 1.43
N GLY A 240 -23.73 -3.02 1.99
CA GLY A 240 -22.31 -3.30 2.10
C GLY A 240 -21.59 -2.58 3.25
N LYS A 241 -22.32 -2.01 4.19
CA LYS A 241 -21.72 -1.47 5.42
C LYS A 241 -21.36 -2.63 6.36
N ILE A 242 -20.15 -2.58 6.94
CA ILE A 242 -19.72 -3.59 7.92
C ILE A 242 -20.58 -3.45 9.19
N THR A 243 -21.15 -4.56 9.62
CA THR A 243 -22.02 -4.64 10.81
C THR A 243 -21.38 -5.42 11.95
N ASP A 244 -20.44 -6.31 11.64
CA ASP A 244 -19.71 -7.06 12.65
C ASP A 244 -18.26 -7.36 12.26
N TRP A 245 -17.43 -7.67 13.26
CA TRP A 245 -16.00 -7.85 13.14
C TRP A 245 -15.55 -9.15 13.81
N ASP A 246 -14.77 -9.95 13.08
CA ASP A 246 -14.01 -11.07 13.63
C ASP A 246 -12.66 -10.56 14.17
N ILE A 247 -12.47 -10.62 15.49
CA ILE A 247 -11.31 -10.05 16.16
C ILE A 247 -10.63 -11.12 17.04
N THR A 248 -9.32 -11.30 16.84
CA THR A 248 -8.52 -12.25 17.58
C THR A 248 -7.25 -11.61 18.13
N ILE A 249 -6.89 -11.92 19.37
CA ILE A 249 -5.60 -11.54 19.94
C ILE A 249 -4.53 -12.56 19.55
N LEU A 250 -3.58 -12.14 18.70
CA LEU A 250 -2.48 -13.02 18.25
C LEU A 250 -1.35 -13.10 19.25
N ARG A 251 -1.05 -12.01 19.95
CA ARG A 251 0.03 -11.92 20.94
C ARG A 251 -0.37 -10.99 22.06
N CYS A 252 -0.12 -11.43 23.29
CA CYS A 252 -0.30 -10.62 24.49
C CYS A 252 0.68 -11.10 25.57
N PRO A 253 0.92 -10.32 26.65
CA PRO A 253 1.61 -10.80 27.84
C PRO A 253 0.92 -12.02 28.42
N GLU A 254 1.69 -13.02 28.87
CA GLU A 254 1.15 -14.26 29.49
C GLU A 254 0.27 -13.97 30.73
N SER A 255 0.57 -12.88 31.42
CA SER A 255 -0.17 -12.46 32.61
C SER A 255 -1.52 -11.81 32.31
N LEU A 256 -1.89 -11.60 31.02
CA LEU A 256 -3.14 -10.92 30.64
C LEU A 256 -4.35 -11.85 30.85
N PRO A 257 -5.27 -11.53 31.81
CA PRO A 257 -6.45 -12.36 32.08
C PRO A 257 -7.43 -12.39 30.89
N GLU A 258 -8.20 -13.48 30.76
CA GLU A 258 -9.16 -13.66 29.66
C GLU A 258 -10.26 -12.59 29.63
N ASN A 259 -10.75 -12.15 30.79
CA ASN A 259 -11.72 -11.06 30.85
C ASN A 259 -11.16 -9.74 30.26
N ARG A 260 -9.86 -9.46 30.49
CA ARG A 260 -9.19 -8.28 29.92
C ARG A 260 -8.96 -8.42 28.44
N LYS A 261 -8.68 -9.61 27.94
CA LYS A 261 -8.61 -9.87 26.50
C LYS A 261 -9.95 -9.53 25.83
N LYS A 262 -11.07 -9.96 26.43
CA LYS A 262 -12.40 -9.64 25.93
C LYS A 262 -12.66 -8.12 25.92
N GLU A 263 -12.34 -7.42 27.00
CA GLU A 263 -12.51 -5.97 27.07
C GLU A 263 -11.65 -5.21 26.04
N ILE A 264 -10.45 -5.70 25.73
CA ILE A 264 -9.60 -5.15 24.65
C ILE A 264 -10.27 -5.38 23.30
N ILE A 265 -10.83 -6.57 23.04
CA ILE A 265 -11.57 -6.87 21.82
C ILE A 265 -12.79 -5.93 21.69
N ASP A 266 -13.57 -5.76 22.76
CA ASP A 266 -14.73 -4.87 22.77
C ASP A 266 -14.33 -3.40 22.47
N GLU A 267 -13.20 -2.95 23.01
CA GLU A 267 -12.69 -1.60 22.73
C GLU A 267 -12.17 -1.46 21.30
N VAL A 268 -11.52 -2.47 20.75
CA VAL A 268 -11.12 -2.51 19.31
C VAL A 268 -12.36 -2.46 18.42
N THR A 269 -13.39 -3.26 18.72
CA THR A 269 -14.67 -3.25 18.00
C THR A 269 -15.29 -1.85 18.03
N ARG A 270 -15.33 -1.20 19.21
CA ARG A 270 -15.81 0.17 19.32
C ARG A 270 -15.06 1.13 18.42
N VAL A 271 -13.73 1.04 18.38
CA VAL A 271 -12.92 1.92 17.52
C VAL A 271 -13.21 1.66 16.04
N LEU A 272 -13.29 0.40 15.62
CA LEU A 272 -13.63 0.04 14.24
C LEU A 272 -15.00 0.56 13.83
N CYS A 273 -16.00 0.49 14.74
CA CYS A 273 -17.36 0.99 14.51
C CYS A 273 -17.48 2.53 14.46
N LEU A 274 -16.43 3.29 14.77
CA LEU A 274 -16.42 4.75 14.57
C LEU A 274 -16.34 5.14 13.10
N TYR A 275 -15.95 4.21 12.23
CA TYR A 275 -15.67 4.50 10.83
C TYR A 275 -16.62 3.74 9.91
N ASP A 276 -17.01 4.39 8.83
CA ASP A 276 -17.70 3.76 7.71
C ASP A 276 -16.67 3.40 6.64
N PHE A 277 -16.31 2.13 6.56
CA PHE A 277 -15.26 1.67 5.68
C PHE A 277 -15.75 1.46 4.26
N GLN A 278 -14.86 1.75 3.30
CA GLN A 278 -15.03 1.36 1.93
C GLN A 278 -15.02 -0.16 1.83
N THR A 279 -15.99 -0.73 1.12
CA THR A 279 -16.14 -2.18 0.92
C THR A 279 -16.26 -2.51 -0.56
N LEU A 280 -16.00 -3.74 -0.91
CA LEU A 280 -16.08 -4.28 -2.26
C LEU A 280 -17.18 -5.34 -2.34
N MET A 281 -17.88 -5.40 -3.45
CA MET A 281 -18.81 -6.46 -3.76
C MET A 281 -18.31 -7.23 -4.99
N ARG A 282 -18.26 -8.55 -4.90
CA ARG A 282 -18.00 -9.46 -6.01
C ARG A 282 -19.26 -10.27 -6.26
N ASP A 283 -19.81 -10.14 -7.45
CA ASP A 283 -21.16 -10.64 -7.78
C ASP A 283 -22.17 -10.06 -6.76
N GLU A 284 -22.73 -10.89 -5.89
CA GLU A 284 -23.71 -10.46 -4.88
C GLU A 284 -23.16 -10.52 -3.44
N THR A 285 -21.84 -10.75 -3.27
CA THR A 285 -21.23 -10.92 -1.95
C THR A 285 -20.33 -9.73 -1.61
N TRP A 286 -20.58 -9.11 -0.46
CA TRP A 286 -19.73 -8.06 0.09
C TRP A 286 -18.50 -8.60 0.79
N TYR A 287 -17.39 -7.89 0.69
CA TYR A 287 -16.18 -8.13 1.47
C TYR A 287 -15.37 -6.85 1.65
N TRP A 288 -14.57 -6.89 2.68
CA TRP A 288 -13.69 -5.81 3.04
C TRP A 288 -12.26 -6.13 2.66
N ARG A 289 -11.74 -5.53 1.62
CA ARG A 289 -10.40 -5.72 1.07
C ARG A 289 -10.27 -6.81 -0.01
N THR A 290 -9.31 -6.54 -0.84
CA THR A 290 -9.07 -7.22 -2.11
C THR A 290 -8.35 -8.54 -2.00
N THR A 291 -7.62 -8.76 -0.90
CA THR A 291 -6.92 -10.01 -0.67
C THR A 291 -7.78 -10.90 0.21
N ARG A 292 -8.19 -12.05 -0.32
CA ARG A 292 -9.04 -13.06 0.33
C ARG A 292 -8.57 -13.48 1.75
N ASN A 293 -7.32 -13.13 2.14
CA ASN A 293 -6.69 -13.50 3.42
C ASN A 293 -5.98 -12.33 4.12
N ALA A 294 -6.23 -11.10 3.75
CA ALA A 294 -5.56 -9.97 4.39
C ALA A 294 -6.18 -9.66 5.75
N GLN A 295 -5.79 -10.47 6.70
CA GLN A 295 -6.01 -10.16 8.10
C GLN A 295 -5.16 -8.96 8.48
N LEU A 296 -5.79 -7.95 9.05
CA LEU A 296 -5.09 -6.77 9.52
C LEU A 296 -4.60 -6.98 10.94
N ASN A 297 -3.34 -6.67 11.16
CA ASN A 297 -2.73 -6.74 12.49
C ASN A 297 -2.57 -5.33 13.05
N TRP A 298 -3.17 -5.09 14.20
CA TRP A 298 -3.04 -3.83 14.92
C TRP A 298 -2.24 -4.03 16.22
N PRO A 299 -1.01 -3.50 16.29
CA PRO A 299 -0.22 -3.52 17.52
C PRO A 299 -0.69 -2.40 18.47
N LEU A 300 -1.26 -2.77 19.59
CA LEU A 300 -1.58 -1.89 20.72
C LEU A 300 -0.38 -1.84 21.66
N ILE A 301 0.08 -0.66 22.02
CA ILE A 301 1.25 -0.44 22.89
C ILE A 301 0.79 0.17 24.21
N PHE A 302 0.78 -0.64 25.26
CA PHE A 302 0.46 -0.22 26.62
C PHE A 302 1.76 0.19 27.36
N LYS A 303 1.77 1.37 27.95
CA LYS A 303 2.95 1.98 28.64
C LYS A 303 2.97 1.69 30.12
#